data_3fa1e93b7d24db3334d4aa4e0dca4c1b
#
_entry.id   3fa1e93b7d24db3334d4aa4e0dca4c1b
#
_cell.length_a   1.000
_cell.length_b   1.000
_cell.length_c   1.000
_cell.angle_alpha   90.00
_cell.angle_beta   90.00
_cell.angle_gamma   90.00
#
_symmetry.space_group_name_H-M   'P 1'
#
loop_
_entity.id
_entity.type
_entity.pdbx_description
1 polymer ?
#
loop_
_entity_poly.entity_id
_entity_poly.type
_entity_poly.pdbx_seq_one_letter_code
_entity_poly.pdbx_strand_id
1 'polypeptide(L)'
;MKKIYILTLLICLTCFGTSFAQTLKGHIYDAKTNEPLVGAAVTYKLHGNQGVVSNINGEYEIKLPEGGVDLVFSYVGYDDVLMPIVINKREVVTKDVYMKESTKLLEEVVVSAGRFEQKLSDVTVSMDVVKSGDIARQAPTDISSTLRTLPGVDIVDKQPSMRGGSGWTYGVGARSQILVDGMSTLNPKTGEINWNTVPLENVEQVEVIKGASSVLYGSSALNGIINIRTARPGLTPKTRFSAYVGIYGDAENDEYQWSDKNFWKDDKYAVKPILRGSLLSGVRNPIYEGFDLSHSRRIGNFDVSGGINLFTDEGYRQQGYNKRFRMGGSLTYHQPDMGLKILNYGFNVDFLSNQYGDFFIWRSPTEVYKPSPFTNMGREENNFHIDPFINYVNPENGTSHKIKGRFYYSADNIVRPTEGSSITDILGNMGTDANTIKNIVNGDYSSLYPALVGIGSGIINGNLDNAMNGAFTSLGNIFPNATTADYCDLISWVMDNGLPDLSGIQNGQLPSDLVPWLSNVINPSRLNPKTQTDKNFDYYLDYQFNKKWNGGAQITTGMTF
;
A
#
# COMPACT_ATOMS: atom_id res chain seq x y z
N MET A 1 59.80 -56.64 15.76
CA MET A 1 58.51 -55.96 15.62
C MET A 1 58.59 -54.43 15.88
N LYS A 2 59.19 -53.90 16.90
CA LYS A 2 59.27 -52.43 17.17
C LYS A 2 59.92 -51.62 16.03
N LYS A 3 60.92 -52.14 15.32
CA LYS A 3 61.59 -51.43 14.19
C LYS A 3 60.69 -51.26 12.94
N ILE A 4 59.71 -52.17 12.73
CA ILE A 4 58.77 -52.11 11.60
C ILE A 4 57.70 -51.02 11.86
N TYR A 5 57.24 -50.86 13.11
CA TYR A 5 56.29 -49.79 13.45
C TYR A 5 56.88 -48.39 13.35
N ILE A 6 58.17 -48.24 13.63
CA ILE A 6 58.87 -46.95 13.49
C ILE A 6 59.06 -46.61 12.02
N LEU A 7 59.36 -47.60 11.15
CA LEU A 7 59.51 -47.40 9.72
C LEU A 7 58.15 -47.08 9.05
N THR A 8 57.06 -47.76 9.48
CA THR A 8 55.70 -47.45 9.01
C THR A 8 55.21 -46.07 9.47
N LEU A 9 55.52 -45.68 10.70
CA LEU A 9 55.20 -44.35 11.21
C LEU A 9 55.98 -43.25 10.48
N LEU A 10 57.26 -43.51 10.14
CA LEU A 10 58.08 -42.57 9.35
C LEU A 10 57.57 -42.42 7.91
N ILE A 11 57.12 -43.51 7.31
CA ILE A 11 56.53 -43.53 5.95
C ILE A 11 55.17 -42.80 5.95
N CYS A 12 54.34 -42.98 7.01
CA CYS A 12 53.09 -42.23 7.16
C CYS A 12 53.33 -40.71 7.39
N LEU A 13 54.38 -40.33 8.09
CA LEU A 13 54.74 -38.90 8.29
C LEU A 13 55.24 -38.24 7.01
N THR A 14 55.83 -38.97 6.06
CA THR A 14 56.30 -38.41 4.78
C THR A 14 55.15 -38.33 3.74
N CYS A 15 53.99 -38.94 3.98
CA CYS A 15 52.81 -38.85 3.13
C CYS A 15 51.92 -37.64 3.42
N PHE A 16 52.19 -36.83 4.46
CA PHE A 16 51.58 -35.49 4.58
C PHE A 16 52.28 -34.54 3.60
N GLY A 17 52.07 -34.79 2.30
CA GLY A 17 52.39 -33.83 1.27
C GLY A 17 51.59 -32.60 1.53
N THR A 18 52.26 -31.48 1.90
CA THR A 18 51.70 -30.17 1.94
C THR A 18 51.14 -29.85 0.53
N SER A 19 49.86 -29.98 0.37
CA SER A 19 49.16 -29.55 -0.81
C SER A 19 49.28 -28.03 -0.86
N PHE A 20 50.29 -27.53 -1.54
CA PHE A 20 50.42 -26.10 -1.81
C PHE A 20 49.38 -25.77 -2.90
N ALA A 21 48.26 -25.25 -2.48
CA ALA A 21 47.29 -24.71 -3.40
C ALA A 21 47.82 -23.42 -4.04
N GLN A 22 47.66 -23.31 -5.33
CA GLN A 22 47.96 -22.09 -6.09
C GLN A 22 46.86 -21.08 -5.73
N THR A 23 47.24 -19.82 -5.58
CA THR A 23 46.34 -18.76 -5.12
C THR A 23 46.25 -17.64 -6.14
N LEU A 24 45.03 -17.29 -6.52
CA LEU A 24 44.75 -16.07 -7.23
C LEU A 24 44.09 -15.07 -6.26
N LYS A 25 44.60 -13.85 -6.22
CA LYS A 25 44.06 -12.76 -5.43
C LYS A 25 44.00 -11.46 -6.20
N GLY A 26 43.27 -10.49 -5.74
CA GLY A 26 43.13 -9.18 -6.36
C GLY A 26 41.93 -8.43 -5.85
N HIS A 27 41.56 -7.36 -6.55
CA HIS A 27 40.39 -6.58 -6.23
C HIS A 27 39.39 -6.61 -7.38
N ILE A 28 38.13 -6.40 -7.05
CA ILE A 28 37.04 -6.26 -8.01
C ILE A 28 36.48 -4.85 -7.86
N TYR A 29 36.50 -4.11 -8.96
CA TYR A 29 36.08 -2.71 -9.03
C TYR A 29 34.95 -2.50 -10.03
N ASP A 30 34.15 -1.48 -9.78
CA ASP A 30 33.29 -0.89 -10.81
C ASP A 30 34.16 -0.20 -11.87
N ALA A 31 33.95 -0.51 -13.14
CA ALA A 31 34.74 0.02 -14.25
C ALA A 31 34.54 1.52 -14.50
N LYS A 32 33.46 2.13 -13.98
CA LYS A 32 33.10 3.54 -14.17
C LYS A 32 33.50 4.41 -12.97
N THR A 33 33.23 3.92 -11.76
CA THR A 33 33.45 4.68 -10.52
C THR A 33 34.78 4.35 -9.85
N ASN A 34 35.42 3.23 -10.22
CA ASN A 34 36.60 2.64 -9.53
C ASN A 34 36.32 2.30 -8.05
N GLU A 35 35.07 2.19 -7.64
CA GLU A 35 34.71 1.77 -6.31
C GLU A 35 34.82 0.24 -6.15
N PRO A 36 35.25 -0.28 -5.00
CA PRO A 36 35.35 -1.70 -4.76
C PRO A 36 33.95 -2.36 -4.73
N LEU A 37 33.79 -3.47 -5.44
CA LEU A 37 32.56 -4.25 -5.45
C LEU A 37 32.57 -5.27 -4.31
N VAL A 38 31.73 -5.05 -3.31
CA VAL A 38 31.61 -5.88 -2.10
C VAL A 38 30.64 -7.03 -2.33
N GLY A 39 31.06 -8.27 -2.11
CA GLY A 39 30.20 -9.44 -2.30
C GLY A 39 30.11 -9.92 -3.75
N ALA A 40 30.99 -9.47 -4.63
CA ALA A 40 31.10 -10.03 -5.98
C ALA A 40 31.61 -11.47 -5.91
N ALA A 41 30.94 -12.38 -6.61
CA ALA A 41 31.29 -13.80 -6.60
C ALA A 41 32.36 -14.09 -7.65
N VAL A 42 33.35 -14.88 -7.27
CA VAL A 42 34.39 -15.42 -8.14
C VAL A 42 34.24 -16.94 -8.13
N THR A 43 33.83 -17.53 -9.25
CA THR A 43 33.52 -18.95 -9.34
C THR A 43 34.27 -19.62 -10.50
N TYR A 44 34.51 -20.93 -10.38
CA TYR A 44 35.00 -21.77 -11.47
C TYR A 44 34.32 -23.13 -11.48
N LYS A 45 34.22 -23.75 -12.65
CA LYS A 45 33.59 -25.06 -12.84
C LYS A 45 34.64 -26.13 -13.00
N LEU A 46 35.00 -26.82 -11.91
CA LEU A 46 35.74 -28.09 -11.95
C LEU A 46 35.15 -28.98 -10.87
N HIS A 47 34.35 -29.98 -11.20
CA HIS A 47 33.73 -30.93 -10.26
C HIS A 47 32.77 -30.31 -9.21
N GLY A 48 32.00 -29.31 -9.61
CA GLY A 48 31.07 -28.53 -8.77
C GLY A 48 31.40 -27.04 -8.76
N ASN A 49 30.42 -26.21 -8.44
CA ASN A 49 30.65 -24.76 -8.33
C ASN A 49 31.46 -24.48 -7.07
N GLN A 50 32.74 -24.16 -7.23
CA GLN A 50 33.59 -23.64 -6.16
C GLN A 50 33.80 -22.14 -6.38
N GLY A 51 33.79 -21.37 -5.30
CA GLY A 51 33.94 -19.92 -5.42
C GLY A 51 34.18 -19.25 -4.07
N VAL A 52 34.52 -17.95 -4.18
CA VAL A 52 34.68 -17.02 -3.07
C VAL A 52 33.90 -15.75 -3.39
N VAL A 53 33.72 -14.89 -2.40
CA VAL A 53 33.14 -13.55 -2.60
C VAL A 53 34.15 -12.50 -2.17
N SER A 54 34.12 -11.32 -2.81
CA SER A 54 34.96 -10.20 -2.44
C SER A 54 34.53 -9.62 -1.09
N ASN A 55 35.52 -9.18 -0.32
CA ASN A 55 35.31 -8.55 0.99
C ASN A 55 34.90 -7.07 0.86
N ILE A 56 34.81 -6.36 2.00
CA ILE A 56 34.43 -4.95 2.09
C ILE A 56 35.35 -4.00 1.29
N ASN A 57 36.58 -4.38 1.04
CA ASN A 57 37.53 -3.61 0.23
C ASN A 57 37.52 -4.06 -1.25
N GLY A 58 36.62 -4.97 -1.64
CA GLY A 58 36.60 -5.58 -2.97
C GLY A 58 37.66 -6.66 -3.18
N GLU A 59 38.44 -7.03 -2.15
CA GLU A 59 39.49 -8.02 -2.24
C GLU A 59 38.91 -9.44 -2.34
N TYR A 60 39.49 -10.26 -3.20
CA TYR A 60 39.18 -11.68 -3.29
C TYR A 60 40.45 -12.53 -3.25
N GLU A 61 40.35 -13.71 -2.69
CA GLU A 61 41.41 -14.71 -2.67
C GLU A 61 40.80 -16.10 -2.93
N ILE A 62 41.20 -16.75 -4.00
CA ILE A 62 40.69 -18.06 -4.39
C ILE A 62 41.84 -19.04 -4.65
N LYS A 63 41.71 -20.24 -4.10
CA LYS A 63 42.64 -21.36 -4.35
C LYS A 63 42.20 -22.11 -5.60
N LEU A 64 43.10 -22.25 -6.55
CA LEU A 64 42.84 -22.85 -7.85
C LEU A 64 43.65 -24.13 -8.03
N PRO A 65 43.19 -25.09 -8.83
CA PRO A 65 43.99 -26.23 -9.25
C PRO A 65 45.09 -25.79 -10.21
N GLU A 66 46.14 -26.59 -10.34
CA GLU A 66 47.19 -26.40 -11.33
C GLU A 66 46.62 -26.52 -12.74
N GLY A 67 47.00 -25.59 -13.64
CA GLY A 67 46.59 -25.63 -15.06
C GLY A 67 45.70 -24.45 -15.47
N GLY A 68 44.98 -24.62 -16.57
CA GLY A 68 44.06 -23.64 -17.11
C GLY A 68 42.69 -23.75 -16.46
N VAL A 69 42.18 -22.65 -15.96
CA VAL A 69 40.85 -22.55 -15.31
C VAL A 69 40.13 -21.32 -15.85
N ASP A 70 38.86 -21.51 -16.19
CA ASP A 70 37.97 -20.39 -16.55
C ASP A 70 37.25 -19.89 -15.30
N LEU A 71 37.56 -18.64 -14.93
CA LEU A 71 36.93 -17.94 -13.83
C LEU A 71 35.78 -17.10 -14.33
N VAL A 72 34.70 -17.08 -13.55
CA VAL A 72 33.55 -16.22 -13.76
C VAL A 72 33.46 -15.27 -12.56
N PHE A 73 33.60 -13.99 -12.84
CA PHE A 73 33.32 -12.93 -11.87
C PHE A 73 31.89 -12.46 -12.13
N SER A 74 31.04 -12.57 -11.13
CA SER A 74 29.64 -12.16 -11.23
C SER A 74 29.23 -11.29 -10.06
N TYR A 75 28.47 -10.25 -10.34
CA TYR A 75 27.92 -9.35 -9.33
C TYR A 75 26.54 -8.85 -9.77
N VAL A 76 25.61 -8.72 -8.83
CA VAL A 76 24.25 -8.28 -9.15
C VAL A 76 24.28 -6.87 -9.74
N GLY A 77 23.78 -6.71 -10.96
CA GLY A 77 23.80 -5.43 -11.66
C GLY A 77 24.98 -5.24 -12.62
N TYR A 78 25.85 -6.23 -12.77
CA TYR A 78 27.03 -6.16 -13.62
C TYR A 78 27.11 -7.29 -14.65
N ASP A 79 27.75 -7.03 -15.77
CA ASP A 79 28.05 -8.07 -16.76
C ASP A 79 29.07 -9.05 -16.19
N ASP A 80 28.82 -10.35 -16.38
CA ASP A 80 29.77 -11.39 -15.99
C ASP A 80 31.09 -11.23 -16.75
N VAL A 81 32.20 -11.26 -16.02
CA VAL A 81 33.53 -11.23 -16.61
C VAL A 81 34.10 -12.65 -16.61
N LEU A 82 34.29 -13.19 -17.81
CA LEU A 82 34.96 -14.48 -18.03
C LEU A 82 36.46 -14.22 -18.17
N MET A 83 37.27 -14.85 -17.30
CA MET A 83 38.71 -14.73 -17.30
C MET A 83 39.37 -16.11 -17.33
N PRO A 84 39.88 -16.55 -18.47
CA PRO A 84 40.74 -17.72 -18.52
C PRO A 84 42.08 -17.40 -17.86
N ILE A 85 42.50 -18.23 -16.91
CA ILE A 85 43.78 -18.09 -16.23
C ILE A 85 44.53 -19.43 -16.25
N VAL A 86 45.83 -19.33 -16.46
CA VAL A 86 46.73 -20.48 -16.29
C VAL A 86 47.61 -20.19 -15.09
N ILE A 87 47.60 -21.07 -14.13
CA ILE A 87 48.35 -20.92 -12.88
C ILE A 87 49.29 -22.13 -12.69
N ASN A 88 50.55 -21.83 -12.42
CA ASN A 88 51.57 -22.87 -12.22
C ASN A 88 51.62 -23.28 -10.75
N LYS A 89 52.25 -24.41 -10.51
CA LYS A 89 52.41 -24.98 -9.17
C LYS A 89 53.07 -23.98 -8.21
N ARG A 90 52.47 -23.73 -7.06
CA ARG A 90 52.94 -22.79 -6.01
C ARG A 90 52.95 -21.32 -6.44
N GLU A 91 52.28 -20.96 -7.48
CA GLU A 91 52.24 -19.58 -7.97
C GLU A 91 51.15 -18.78 -7.22
N VAL A 92 51.44 -17.54 -6.89
CA VAL A 92 50.47 -16.56 -6.40
C VAL A 92 50.35 -15.49 -7.48
N VAL A 93 49.19 -15.44 -8.11
CA VAL A 93 48.87 -14.44 -9.13
C VAL A 93 48.00 -13.36 -8.54
N THR A 94 48.33 -12.10 -8.82
CA THR A 94 47.50 -10.95 -8.44
C THR A 94 46.84 -10.38 -9.72
N LYS A 95 45.50 -10.25 -9.69
CA LYS A 95 44.74 -9.74 -10.83
C LYS A 95 43.57 -8.92 -10.35
N ASP A 96 43.54 -7.64 -10.72
CA ASP A 96 42.36 -6.79 -10.49
C ASP A 96 41.39 -6.92 -11.66
N VAL A 97 40.08 -6.87 -11.33
CA VAL A 97 39.01 -7.05 -12.29
C VAL A 97 38.07 -5.84 -12.24
N TYR A 98 37.80 -5.29 -13.40
CA TYR A 98 36.87 -4.16 -13.56
C TYR A 98 35.60 -4.66 -14.21
N MET A 99 34.50 -4.64 -13.47
CA MET A 99 33.17 -5.06 -13.94
C MET A 99 32.39 -3.86 -14.46
N LYS A 100 31.68 -4.05 -15.56
CA LYS A 100 30.80 -3.00 -16.13
C LYS A 100 29.39 -3.23 -15.66
N GLU A 101 28.69 -2.15 -15.29
CA GLU A 101 27.24 -2.23 -15.04
C GLU A 101 26.55 -2.85 -16.25
N SER A 102 25.77 -3.90 -16.01
CA SER A 102 25.09 -4.61 -17.08
C SER A 102 23.91 -3.80 -17.58
N THR A 103 23.95 -3.40 -18.83
CA THR A 103 22.78 -2.84 -19.51
C THR A 103 21.69 -3.90 -19.73
N LYS A 104 22.06 -5.19 -19.73
CA LYS A 104 21.11 -6.33 -19.84
C LYS A 104 20.35 -6.57 -18.55
N LEU A 105 20.93 -6.28 -17.37
CA LEU A 105 20.25 -6.42 -16.09
C LEU A 105 19.17 -5.35 -15.85
N LEU A 106 19.19 -4.25 -16.59
CA LEU A 106 18.06 -3.32 -16.65
C LEU A 106 16.83 -3.93 -17.37
N GLU A 107 17.00 -5.04 -18.10
CA GLU A 107 15.93 -5.76 -18.76
C GLU A 107 15.45 -7.01 -17.98
N GLU A 108 16.28 -7.56 -17.08
CA GLU A 108 15.89 -8.71 -16.29
C GLU A 108 15.08 -8.27 -15.06
N VAL A 109 13.77 -8.34 -15.19
CA VAL A 109 12.84 -7.98 -14.12
C VAL A 109 12.81 -9.12 -13.10
N VAL A 110 13.31 -8.85 -11.89
CA VAL A 110 13.19 -9.76 -10.75
C VAL A 110 11.90 -9.46 -10.01
N VAL A 111 11.10 -10.47 -9.77
CA VAL A 111 9.78 -10.36 -9.15
C VAL A 111 9.65 -11.28 -7.94
N SER A 112 8.71 -11.02 -7.08
CA SER A 112 8.45 -11.78 -5.85
C SER A 112 7.15 -12.57 -5.86
N ALA A 113 6.71 -13.01 -7.06
CA ALA A 113 5.45 -13.75 -7.24
C ALA A 113 5.30 -14.99 -6.35
N GLY A 114 6.41 -15.67 -6.03
CA GLY A 114 6.44 -16.83 -5.14
C GLY A 114 6.87 -16.52 -3.70
N ARG A 115 6.75 -15.27 -3.24
CA ARG A 115 7.28 -14.73 -1.98
C ARG A 115 8.81 -14.71 -1.86
N PHE A 116 9.54 -15.11 -2.89
CA PHE A 116 10.99 -14.99 -3.02
C PHE A 116 11.32 -14.46 -4.42
N GLU A 117 12.51 -13.92 -4.55
CA GLU A 117 12.96 -13.29 -5.79
C GLU A 117 13.23 -14.34 -6.87
N GLN A 118 12.64 -14.14 -8.04
CA GLN A 118 12.81 -14.97 -9.22
C GLN A 118 12.74 -14.10 -10.47
N LYS A 119 13.27 -14.61 -11.58
CA LYS A 119 13.17 -13.91 -12.87
C LYS A 119 11.73 -13.92 -13.35
N LEU A 120 11.28 -12.84 -13.97
CA LEU A 120 9.94 -12.75 -14.54
C LEU A 120 9.69 -13.87 -15.56
N SER A 121 10.73 -14.28 -16.31
CA SER A 121 10.66 -15.42 -17.25
C SER A 121 10.32 -16.76 -16.60
N ASP A 122 10.61 -16.92 -15.32
CA ASP A 122 10.42 -18.16 -14.58
C ASP A 122 9.05 -18.22 -13.87
N VAL A 123 8.28 -17.12 -13.94
CA VAL A 123 6.98 -16.99 -13.29
C VAL A 123 5.90 -17.67 -14.14
N THR A 124 5.16 -18.59 -13.53
CA THR A 124 4.09 -19.36 -14.19
C THR A 124 2.71 -18.71 -14.12
N VAL A 125 2.59 -17.58 -13.42
CA VAL A 125 1.32 -16.83 -13.26
C VAL A 125 1.30 -15.59 -14.13
N SER A 126 0.10 -15.16 -14.52
CA SER A 126 -0.07 -13.90 -15.27
C SER A 126 0.27 -12.70 -14.39
N MET A 127 1.28 -11.94 -14.78
CA MET A 127 1.82 -10.83 -14.01
C MET A 127 2.15 -9.65 -14.92
N ASP A 128 1.91 -8.45 -14.42
CA ASP A 128 2.44 -7.20 -14.97
C ASP A 128 3.41 -6.56 -13.98
N VAL A 129 4.40 -5.86 -14.52
CA VAL A 129 5.37 -5.11 -13.72
C VAL A 129 5.44 -3.68 -14.23
N VAL A 130 5.22 -2.72 -13.34
CA VAL A 130 5.36 -1.28 -13.61
C VAL A 130 6.62 -0.79 -12.92
N LYS A 131 7.56 -0.25 -13.68
CA LYS A 131 8.83 0.27 -13.16
C LYS A 131 8.67 1.71 -12.68
N SER A 132 9.53 2.15 -11.77
CA SER A 132 9.52 3.52 -11.22
C SER A 132 9.59 4.61 -12.29
N GLY A 133 10.27 4.37 -13.42
CA GLY A 133 10.31 5.32 -14.54
C GLY A 133 8.95 5.51 -15.23
N ASP A 134 8.13 4.45 -15.31
CA ASP A 134 6.78 4.51 -15.88
C ASP A 134 5.83 5.26 -14.94
N ILE A 135 5.96 5.02 -13.64
CA ILE A 135 5.22 5.72 -12.59
C ILE A 135 5.56 7.22 -12.63
N ALA A 136 6.85 7.56 -12.67
CA ALA A 136 7.30 8.94 -12.69
C ALA A 136 6.82 9.72 -13.93
N ARG A 137 6.72 9.05 -15.11
CA ARG A 137 6.19 9.69 -16.33
C ARG A 137 4.71 10.02 -16.25
N GLN A 138 3.94 9.26 -15.49
CA GLN A 138 2.51 9.51 -15.28
C GLN A 138 2.25 10.59 -14.22
N ALA A 139 3.26 10.92 -13.38
CA ALA A 139 3.18 11.88 -12.29
C ALA A 139 1.92 11.71 -11.41
N PRO A 140 1.62 10.49 -10.93
CA PRO A 140 0.40 10.22 -10.20
C PRO A 140 0.44 10.83 -8.80
N THR A 141 -0.70 11.28 -8.29
CA THR A 141 -0.85 11.71 -6.88
C THR A 141 -1.01 10.52 -5.92
N ASP A 142 -1.46 9.38 -6.44
CA ASP A 142 -1.49 8.07 -5.79
C ASP A 142 -1.27 6.96 -6.82
N ILE A 143 -0.90 5.76 -6.36
CA ILE A 143 -0.57 4.63 -7.24
C ILE A 143 -1.79 4.07 -7.98
N SER A 144 -3.01 4.29 -7.49
CA SER A 144 -4.23 3.73 -8.08
C SER A 144 -4.45 4.21 -9.51
N SER A 145 -4.07 5.47 -9.81
CA SER A 145 -4.16 6.02 -11.15
C SER A 145 -3.25 5.30 -12.15
N THR A 146 -2.04 4.95 -11.74
CA THR A 146 -1.13 4.13 -12.55
C THR A 146 -1.67 2.71 -12.76
N LEU A 147 -2.24 2.09 -11.74
CA LEU A 147 -2.80 0.75 -11.82
C LEU A 147 -3.98 0.64 -12.79
N ARG A 148 -4.79 1.69 -12.93
CA ARG A 148 -5.89 1.76 -13.90
C ARG A 148 -5.43 1.65 -15.36
N THR A 149 -4.17 1.93 -15.64
CA THR A 149 -3.62 1.80 -16.99
C THR A 149 -3.30 0.36 -17.38
N LEU A 150 -3.30 -0.57 -16.40
CA LEU A 150 -2.95 -1.97 -16.64
C LEU A 150 -4.15 -2.75 -17.16
N PRO A 151 -3.98 -3.58 -18.20
CA PRO A 151 -5.06 -4.39 -18.74
C PRO A 151 -5.67 -5.32 -17.68
N GLY A 152 -7.00 -5.29 -17.52
CA GLY A 152 -7.71 -6.16 -16.57
C GLY A 152 -7.52 -5.79 -15.11
N VAL A 153 -7.07 -4.58 -14.81
CA VAL A 153 -7.10 -3.97 -13.48
C VAL A 153 -8.02 -2.77 -13.52
N ASP A 154 -9.02 -2.77 -12.68
CA ASP A 154 -9.96 -1.67 -12.52
C ASP A 154 -9.97 -1.20 -11.06
N ILE A 155 -10.21 0.08 -10.82
CA ILE A 155 -10.32 0.65 -9.49
C ILE A 155 -11.72 1.24 -9.34
N VAL A 156 -12.57 0.55 -8.60
CA VAL A 156 -13.93 0.95 -8.32
C VAL A 156 -14.00 1.39 -6.86
N ASP A 157 -14.51 2.57 -6.59
CA ASP A 157 -14.62 3.15 -5.24
C ASP A 157 -13.30 3.01 -4.43
N LYS A 158 -12.19 3.37 -5.08
CA LYS A 158 -10.83 3.26 -4.54
C LYS A 158 -10.38 1.81 -4.26
N GLN A 159 -11.15 0.80 -4.63
CA GLN A 159 -10.80 -0.61 -4.40
C GLN A 159 -10.46 -1.31 -5.73
N PRO A 160 -9.36 -2.10 -5.80
CA PRO A 160 -8.98 -2.76 -7.03
C PRO A 160 -9.86 -3.98 -7.32
N SER A 161 -10.27 -4.07 -8.57
CA SER A 161 -10.95 -5.21 -9.15
C SER A 161 -10.08 -5.78 -10.27
N MET A 162 -9.81 -7.08 -10.24
CA MET A 162 -8.98 -7.73 -11.24
C MET A 162 -9.80 -8.71 -12.06
N ARG A 163 -9.68 -8.63 -13.40
CA ARG A 163 -10.34 -9.52 -14.35
C ARG A 163 -11.87 -9.63 -14.13
N GLY A 164 -12.52 -8.53 -13.78
CA GLY A 164 -13.96 -8.49 -13.53
C GLY A 164 -14.38 -9.12 -12.19
N GLY A 165 -13.43 -9.47 -11.32
CA GLY A 165 -13.73 -9.89 -9.95
C GLY A 165 -14.15 -8.70 -9.09
N SER A 166 -14.94 -8.93 -8.02
CA SER A 166 -15.28 -7.87 -7.07
C SER A 166 -14.03 -7.44 -6.28
N GLY A 167 -13.81 -6.12 -6.14
CA GLY A 167 -12.66 -5.59 -5.41
C GLY A 167 -12.83 -5.69 -3.90
N TRP A 168 -13.81 -4.98 -3.38
CA TRP A 168 -14.16 -4.94 -1.96
C TRP A 168 -15.67 -5.16 -1.79
N THR A 169 -16.04 -5.80 -0.69
CA THR A 169 -17.46 -6.01 -0.33
C THR A 169 -17.61 -5.73 1.15
N TYR A 170 -18.61 -4.95 1.52
CA TYR A 170 -18.93 -4.65 2.91
C TYR A 170 -19.07 -5.94 3.73
N GLY A 171 -18.39 -5.98 4.87
CA GLY A 171 -18.38 -7.15 5.76
C GLY A 171 -17.53 -8.35 5.31
N VAL A 172 -16.99 -8.32 4.08
CA VAL A 172 -16.11 -9.37 3.54
C VAL A 172 -14.67 -8.86 3.33
N GLY A 173 -14.50 -7.55 3.19
CA GLY A 173 -13.24 -6.88 2.95
C GLY A 173 -12.76 -6.97 1.50
N ALA A 174 -11.49 -6.65 1.29
CA ALA A 174 -10.85 -6.70 -0.02
C ALA A 174 -10.63 -8.15 -0.49
N ARG A 175 -10.80 -8.37 -1.80
CA ARG A 175 -10.49 -9.64 -2.46
C ARG A 175 -9.19 -9.58 -3.26
N SER A 176 -8.57 -8.43 -3.29
CA SER A 176 -7.24 -8.21 -3.84
C SER A 176 -6.31 -7.79 -2.71
N GLN A 177 -5.18 -8.47 -2.60
CA GLN A 177 -4.18 -8.17 -1.57
C GLN A 177 -3.26 -7.07 -2.04
N ILE A 178 -3.04 -6.06 -1.21
CA ILE A 178 -1.98 -5.06 -1.43
C ILE A 178 -0.88 -5.24 -0.40
N LEU A 179 0.34 -5.27 -0.91
CA LEU A 179 1.54 -5.44 -0.11
C LEU A 179 2.52 -4.31 -0.40
N VAL A 180 3.20 -3.84 0.64
CA VAL A 180 4.41 -3.04 0.52
C VAL A 180 5.55 -3.88 1.10
N ASP A 181 6.55 -4.18 0.27
CA ASP A 181 7.67 -5.08 0.60
C ASP A 181 7.23 -6.43 1.17
N GLY A 182 6.09 -6.95 0.66
CA GLY A 182 5.51 -8.21 1.06
C GLY A 182 4.72 -8.17 2.38
N MET A 183 4.48 -7.00 2.97
CA MET A 183 3.64 -6.80 4.14
C MET A 183 2.29 -6.19 3.75
N SER A 184 1.19 -6.74 4.26
CA SER A 184 -0.17 -6.26 3.95
C SER A 184 -0.37 -4.82 4.40
N THR A 185 -1.01 -4.01 3.54
CA THR A 185 -1.43 -2.63 3.85
C THR A 185 -2.95 -2.49 3.93
N LEU A 186 -3.67 -3.61 3.97
CA LEU A 186 -5.10 -3.58 4.20
C LEU A 186 -5.39 -3.06 5.61
N ASN A 187 -6.45 -2.27 5.72
CA ASN A 187 -6.96 -1.89 7.04
C ASN A 187 -7.41 -3.15 7.78
N PRO A 188 -6.86 -3.46 8.96
CA PRO A 188 -7.15 -4.72 9.65
C PRO A 188 -8.61 -4.85 10.06
N LYS A 189 -9.31 -3.73 10.28
CA LYS A 189 -10.70 -3.69 10.72
C LYS A 189 -11.70 -3.84 9.57
N THR A 190 -11.48 -3.10 8.47
CA THR A 190 -12.43 -3.03 7.35
C THR A 190 -12.02 -3.86 6.16
N GLY A 191 -10.76 -4.28 6.08
CA GLY A 191 -10.19 -4.92 4.89
C GLY A 191 -10.10 -3.99 3.68
N GLU A 192 -10.30 -2.69 3.87
CA GLU A 192 -10.17 -1.69 2.81
C GLU A 192 -8.72 -1.38 2.49
N ILE A 193 -8.51 -0.92 1.28
CA ILE A 193 -7.22 -0.47 0.81
C ILE A 193 -7.12 1.03 0.98
N ASN A 194 -6.04 1.47 1.62
CA ASN A 194 -5.69 2.87 1.72
C ASN A 194 -4.47 3.19 0.86
N TRP A 195 -4.69 3.82 -0.30
CA TRP A 195 -3.62 4.18 -1.21
C TRP A 195 -2.65 5.23 -0.66
N ASN A 196 -3.07 5.99 0.36
CA ASN A 196 -2.22 6.99 0.99
C ASN A 196 -1.06 6.37 1.79
N THR A 197 -1.14 5.07 2.14
CA THR A 197 -0.06 4.35 2.83
C THR A 197 1.06 3.92 1.88
N VAL A 198 0.87 4.01 0.56
CA VAL A 198 1.88 3.58 -0.43
C VAL A 198 2.94 4.65 -0.62
N PRO A 199 4.24 4.37 -0.36
CA PRO A 199 5.32 5.35 -0.43
C PRO A 199 5.77 5.62 -1.87
N LEU A 200 4.97 6.38 -2.65
CA LEU A 200 5.25 6.70 -4.05
C LEU A 200 6.64 7.28 -4.30
N GLU A 201 7.13 8.09 -3.38
CA GLU A 201 8.46 8.71 -3.42
C GLU A 201 9.58 7.69 -3.42
N ASN A 202 9.34 6.49 -2.91
CA ASN A 202 10.34 5.44 -2.75
C ASN A 202 9.98 4.14 -3.51
N VAL A 203 8.99 4.14 -4.39
CA VAL A 203 8.63 2.95 -5.18
C VAL A 203 9.70 2.67 -6.24
N GLU A 204 10.18 1.43 -6.30
CA GLU A 204 11.05 0.92 -7.36
C GLU A 204 10.26 0.24 -8.47
N GLN A 205 9.34 -0.65 -8.08
CA GLN A 205 8.45 -1.33 -9.02
C GLN A 205 7.15 -1.75 -8.33
N VAL A 206 6.12 -1.96 -9.15
CA VAL A 206 4.84 -2.53 -8.75
C VAL A 206 4.61 -3.81 -9.52
N GLU A 207 4.36 -4.89 -8.82
CA GLU A 207 4.10 -6.21 -9.34
C GLU A 207 2.61 -6.51 -9.20
N VAL A 208 1.92 -6.78 -10.28
CA VAL A 208 0.48 -7.09 -10.29
C VAL A 208 0.27 -8.52 -10.74
N ILE A 209 -0.07 -9.41 -9.83
CA ILE A 209 -0.38 -10.82 -10.07
C ILE A 209 -1.89 -10.94 -10.23
N LYS A 210 -2.34 -11.40 -11.40
CA LYS A 210 -3.76 -11.50 -11.75
C LYS A 210 -4.26 -12.93 -11.61
N GLY A 211 -5.14 -13.15 -10.67
CA GLY A 211 -5.73 -14.45 -10.38
C GLY A 211 -5.52 -14.90 -8.94
N ALA A 212 -6.08 -16.04 -8.59
CA ALA A 212 -6.04 -16.55 -7.23
C ALA A 212 -4.63 -16.94 -6.79
N SER A 213 -4.16 -16.31 -5.72
CA SER A 213 -2.86 -16.58 -5.09
C SER A 213 -2.99 -16.72 -3.57
N SER A 214 -4.19 -17.06 -3.10
CA SER A 214 -4.54 -17.16 -1.68
C SER A 214 -3.69 -18.16 -0.90
N VAL A 215 -3.20 -19.21 -1.55
CA VAL A 215 -2.32 -20.22 -0.92
C VAL A 215 -1.04 -19.60 -0.36
N LEU A 216 -0.47 -18.61 -1.06
CA LEU A 216 0.77 -17.95 -0.64
C LEU A 216 0.55 -16.65 0.12
N TYR A 217 -0.59 -15.98 -0.08
CA TYR A 217 -0.78 -14.59 0.35
C TYR A 217 -2.03 -14.36 1.22
N GLY A 218 -2.73 -15.44 1.55
CA GLY A 218 -3.90 -15.39 2.42
C GLY A 218 -5.23 -15.16 1.70
N SER A 219 -6.32 -15.13 2.47
CA SER A 219 -7.70 -15.11 1.97
C SER A 219 -8.04 -13.87 1.14
N SER A 220 -7.40 -12.73 1.39
CA SER A 220 -7.63 -11.50 0.62
C SER A 220 -7.04 -11.54 -0.81
N ALA A 221 -6.24 -12.56 -1.16
CA ALA A 221 -5.64 -12.70 -2.49
C ALA A 221 -6.46 -13.58 -3.46
N LEU A 222 -7.78 -13.49 -3.41
CA LEU A 222 -8.67 -14.29 -4.26
C LEU A 222 -8.68 -13.82 -5.72
N ASN A 223 -8.67 -12.51 -5.95
CA ASN A 223 -8.70 -11.92 -7.30
C ASN A 223 -7.31 -11.60 -7.81
N GLY A 224 -6.34 -11.39 -6.93
CA GLY A 224 -4.97 -11.08 -7.28
C GLY A 224 -4.22 -10.33 -6.19
N ILE A 225 -3.02 -9.92 -6.54
CA ILE A 225 -2.08 -9.27 -5.63
C ILE A 225 -1.46 -8.07 -6.32
N ILE A 226 -1.33 -6.99 -5.59
CA ILE A 226 -0.53 -5.83 -5.95
C ILE A 226 0.60 -5.75 -4.93
N ASN A 227 1.82 -6.07 -5.34
CA ASN A 227 3.00 -5.99 -4.49
C ASN A 227 3.86 -4.81 -4.90
N ILE A 228 4.01 -3.87 -4.02
CA ILE A 228 4.77 -2.64 -4.20
C ILE A 228 6.14 -2.85 -3.56
N ARG A 229 7.18 -2.70 -4.34
CA ARG A 229 8.55 -2.81 -3.85
C ARG A 229 9.16 -1.43 -3.72
N THR A 230 9.71 -1.16 -2.55
CA THR A 230 10.47 0.06 -2.30
C THR A 230 11.89 -0.05 -2.85
N ALA A 231 12.48 1.08 -3.20
CA ALA A 231 13.83 1.15 -3.73
C ALA A 231 14.85 0.67 -2.71
N ARG A 232 15.67 -0.28 -3.12
CA ARG A 232 16.78 -0.79 -2.31
C ARG A 232 18.01 0.09 -2.49
N PRO A 233 18.70 0.45 -1.42
CA PRO A 233 19.97 1.16 -1.50
C PRO A 233 20.99 0.39 -2.33
N GLY A 234 21.57 1.05 -3.33
CA GLY A 234 22.71 0.55 -4.08
C GLY A 234 24.02 1.12 -3.56
N LEU A 235 25.13 0.76 -4.21
CA LEU A 235 26.46 1.33 -3.92
C LEU A 235 26.49 2.84 -4.22
N THR A 236 25.81 3.27 -5.28
CA THR A 236 25.67 4.69 -5.63
C THR A 236 24.47 5.29 -4.89
N PRO A 237 24.67 6.40 -4.16
CA PRO A 237 23.57 7.12 -3.52
C PRO A 237 22.54 7.58 -4.55
N LYS A 238 21.26 7.38 -4.26
CA LYS A 238 20.17 7.84 -5.12
C LYS A 238 19.29 8.81 -4.34
N THR A 239 19.11 10.00 -4.90
CA THR A 239 18.17 11.00 -4.37
C THR A 239 17.13 11.28 -5.44
N ARG A 240 15.87 11.25 -5.06
CA ARG A 240 14.76 11.70 -5.90
C ARG A 240 14.10 12.89 -5.23
N PHE A 241 13.76 13.86 -6.02
CA PHE A 241 13.05 15.05 -5.62
C PHE A 241 11.98 15.34 -6.65
N SER A 242 10.77 15.63 -6.18
CA SER A 242 9.65 16.05 -7.01
C SER A 242 8.86 17.14 -6.29
N ALA A 243 8.50 18.18 -7.00
CA ALA A 243 7.56 19.20 -6.53
C ALA A 243 6.63 19.55 -7.68
N TYR A 244 5.34 19.60 -7.40
CA TYR A 244 4.33 19.84 -8.41
C TYR A 244 3.15 20.64 -7.86
N VAL A 245 2.47 21.32 -8.77
CA VAL A 245 1.21 22.00 -8.52
C VAL A 245 0.30 21.76 -9.70
N GLY A 246 -0.97 21.55 -9.41
CA GLY A 246 -2.01 21.44 -10.44
C GLY A 246 -3.22 22.31 -10.09
N ILE A 247 -3.95 22.70 -11.11
CA ILE A 247 -5.16 23.50 -11.02
C ILE A 247 -6.27 22.71 -11.70
N TYR A 248 -7.39 22.53 -11.02
CA TYR A 248 -8.56 21.91 -11.63
C TYR A 248 -9.19 22.88 -12.63
N GLY A 249 -9.50 22.38 -13.83
CA GLY A 249 -10.22 23.15 -14.83
C GLY A 249 -11.69 23.34 -14.47
N ASP A 250 -12.33 24.36 -15.03
CA ASP A 250 -13.77 24.54 -14.88
C ASP A 250 -14.53 23.40 -15.55
N ALA A 251 -15.70 23.08 -15.01
CA ALA A 251 -16.60 22.16 -15.64
C ALA A 251 -17.12 22.75 -16.98
N GLU A 252 -17.38 21.90 -17.97
CA GLU A 252 -17.90 22.31 -19.28
C GLU A 252 -19.28 22.95 -19.15
N ASN A 253 -20.10 22.52 -18.20
CA ASN A 253 -21.38 23.10 -17.88
C ASN A 253 -21.22 24.24 -16.89
N ASP A 254 -21.68 25.46 -17.27
CA ASP A 254 -21.60 26.68 -16.46
C ASP A 254 -22.26 26.53 -15.06
N GLU A 255 -23.28 25.69 -14.93
CA GLU A 255 -23.98 25.40 -13.70
C GLU A 255 -23.08 24.72 -12.66
N TYR A 256 -22.02 24.05 -13.11
CA TYR A 256 -21.08 23.31 -12.25
C TYR A 256 -19.69 23.94 -12.17
N GLN A 257 -19.56 25.21 -12.60
CA GLN A 257 -18.27 25.89 -12.55
C GLN A 257 -17.83 26.18 -11.11
N TRP A 258 -16.52 26.01 -10.86
CA TRP A 258 -15.86 26.26 -9.58
C TRP A 258 -15.84 27.73 -9.16
N SER A 259 -16.19 28.65 -10.07
CA SER A 259 -16.20 30.09 -9.87
C SER A 259 -17.26 30.58 -8.89
N ASP A 260 -18.21 29.74 -8.49
CA ASP A 260 -19.15 30.10 -7.42
C ASP A 260 -18.40 30.20 -6.09
N LYS A 261 -18.24 31.44 -5.63
CA LYS A 261 -17.56 31.76 -4.36
C LYS A 261 -18.25 31.15 -3.14
N ASN A 262 -19.50 30.74 -3.24
CA ASN A 262 -20.25 30.14 -2.16
C ASN A 262 -19.95 28.65 -2.00
N PHE A 263 -19.45 27.99 -3.05
CA PHE A 263 -19.15 26.57 -3.06
C PHE A 263 -18.02 26.21 -2.08
N TRP A 264 -17.02 27.11 -1.89
CA TRP A 264 -15.81 26.87 -1.09
C TRP A 264 -15.76 27.69 0.22
N LYS A 265 -16.90 28.24 0.65
CA LYS A 265 -16.95 29.11 1.82
C LYS A 265 -16.81 28.38 3.16
N ASP A 266 -16.95 27.08 3.20
CA ASP A 266 -16.82 26.32 4.43
C ASP A 266 -15.35 26.10 4.79
N ASP A 267 -14.71 27.17 5.26
CA ASP A 267 -13.29 27.24 5.62
C ASP A 267 -12.88 26.26 6.73
N LYS A 268 -13.84 25.66 7.44
CA LYS A 268 -13.58 24.86 8.62
C LYS A 268 -12.96 23.50 8.29
N TYR A 269 -13.27 22.97 7.12
CA TYR A 269 -12.80 21.65 6.68
C TYR A 269 -11.96 21.70 5.40
N ALA A 270 -11.85 22.87 4.79
CA ALA A 270 -11.01 23.04 3.62
C ALA A 270 -9.53 23.04 4.01
N VAL A 271 -8.77 22.15 3.41
CA VAL A 271 -7.31 22.19 3.51
C VAL A 271 -6.80 23.38 2.69
N LYS A 272 -5.79 24.08 3.22
CA LYS A 272 -5.19 25.23 2.53
C LYS A 272 -3.81 24.86 2.01
N PRO A 273 -3.63 24.73 0.68
CA PRO A 273 -2.32 24.60 0.06
C PRO A 273 -1.42 25.79 0.39
N ILE A 274 -0.12 25.55 0.52
CA ILE A 274 0.86 26.59 0.85
C ILE A 274 0.91 27.65 -0.26
N LEU A 275 0.88 27.20 -1.53
CA LEU A 275 0.97 28.07 -2.68
C LEU A 275 -0.29 28.95 -2.87
N ARG A 276 -1.45 28.54 -2.37
CA ARG A 276 -2.66 29.36 -2.40
C ARG A 276 -2.50 30.66 -1.62
N GLY A 277 -1.82 30.62 -0.50
CA GLY A 277 -1.56 31.80 0.34
C GLY A 277 -0.47 32.73 -0.20
N SER A 278 0.26 32.32 -1.26
CA SER A 278 1.40 33.07 -1.81
C SER A 278 1.29 33.27 -3.33
N LEU A 279 1.82 32.34 -4.11
CA LEU A 279 1.94 32.48 -5.57
C LEU A 279 0.60 32.37 -6.30
N LEU A 280 -0.36 31.64 -5.76
CA LEU A 280 -1.65 31.33 -6.40
C LEU A 280 -2.85 32.01 -5.70
N SER A 281 -2.62 33.09 -4.96
CA SER A 281 -3.67 33.79 -4.22
C SER A 281 -4.80 34.34 -5.11
N GLY A 282 -4.54 34.59 -6.39
CA GLY A 282 -5.54 35.07 -7.36
C GLY A 282 -6.27 33.95 -8.12
N VAL A 283 -5.87 32.69 -7.96
CA VAL A 283 -6.49 31.55 -8.64
C VAL A 283 -7.80 31.20 -7.93
N ARG A 284 -8.90 31.10 -8.67
CA ARG A 284 -10.23 30.76 -8.13
C ARG A 284 -10.47 29.28 -8.04
N ASN A 285 -9.99 28.54 -9.04
CA ASN A 285 -10.17 27.09 -9.15
C ASN A 285 -9.43 26.34 -8.04
N PRO A 286 -9.94 25.19 -7.61
CA PRO A 286 -9.22 24.34 -6.66
C PRO A 286 -7.85 23.96 -7.19
N ILE A 287 -6.90 23.83 -6.27
CA ILE A 287 -5.52 23.45 -6.59
C ILE A 287 -5.10 22.25 -5.76
N TYR A 288 -4.14 21.52 -6.29
CA TYR A 288 -3.39 20.54 -5.53
C TYR A 288 -1.90 20.80 -5.66
N GLU A 289 -1.16 20.48 -4.63
CA GLU A 289 0.29 20.61 -4.59
C GLU A 289 0.92 19.41 -3.89
N GLY A 290 2.13 19.06 -4.31
CA GLY A 290 2.85 17.96 -3.70
C GLY A 290 4.35 18.19 -3.69
N PHE A 291 4.98 17.56 -2.71
CA PHE A 291 6.42 17.54 -2.53
C PHE A 291 6.84 16.14 -2.12
N ASP A 292 7.78 15.57 -2.85
CA ASP A 292 8.35 14.25 -2.63
C ASP A 292 9.87 14.35 -2.53
N LEU A 293 10.42 13.75 -1.51
CA LEU A 293 11.86 13.59 -1.36
C LEU A 293 12.15 12.16 -0.91
N SER A 294 13.07 11.49 -1.59
CA SER A 294 13.62 10.22 -1.10
C SER A 294 15.12 10.17 -1.31
N HIS A 295 15.78 9.50 -0.39
CA HIS A 295 17.21 9.25 -0.46
C HIS A 295 17.51 7.82 -0.04
N SER A 296 18.40 7.15 -0.76
CA SER A 296 18.86 5.82 -0.42
C SER A 296 20.36 5.70 -0.64
N ARG A 297 21.05 5.04 0.31
CA ARG A 297 22.51 4.88 0.28
C ARG A 297 22.94 3.67 1.07
N ARG A 298 24.00 3.00 0.61
CA ARG A 298 24.78 2.05 1.41
C ARG A 298 25.92 2.78 2.13
N ILE A 299 26.06 2.52 3.43
CA ILE A 299 27.11 3.07 4.29
C ILE A 299 27.77 1.89 5.02
N GLY A 300 28.93 1.46 4.52
CA GLY A 300 29.56 0.23 5.02
C GLY A 300 28.63 -0.96 4.86
N ASN A 301 28.33 -1.64 5.95
CA ASN A 301 27.42 -2.78 5.97
C ASN A 301 25.94 -2.40 6.15
N PHE A 302 25.62 -1.11 6.16
CA PHE A 302 24.26 -0.64 6.34
C PHE A 302 23.67 -0.11 5.05
N ASP A 303 22.50 -0.61 4.69
CA ASP A 303 21.62 0.01 3.71
C ASP A 303 20.64 0.93 4.44
N VAL A 304 20.62 2.19 4.04
CA VAL A 304 19.74 3.22 4.62
C VAL A 304 18.90 3.82 3.52
N SER A 305 17.59 3.86 3.70
CA SER A 305 16.71 4.61 2.82
C SER A 305 15.67 5.38 3.63
N GLY A 306 15.19 6.49 3.07
CA GLY A 306 14.12 7.27 3.67
C GLY A 306 13.44 8.16 2.65
N GLY A 307 12.19 8.52 2.94
CA GLY A 307 11.39 9.37 2.09
C GLY A 307 10.40 10.21 2.89
N ILE A 308 10.01 11.32 2.31
CA ILE A 308 8.99 12.23 2.84
C ILE A 308 8.07 12.60 1.68
N ASN A 309 6.77 12.54 1.91
CA ASN A 309 5.73 13.04 1.02
C ASN A 309 4.87 14.06 1.75
N LEU A 310 4.70 15.22 1.13
CA LEU A 310 3.74 16.25 1.51
C LEU A 310 2.77 16.42 0.35
N PHE A 311 1.49 16.32 0.60
CA PHE A 311 0.47 16.49 -0.42
C PHE A 311 -0.72 17.23 0.14
N THR A 312 -1.21 18.21 -0.59
CA THR A 312 -2.42 18.95 -0.25
C THR A 312 -3.25 19.13 -1.52
N ASP A 313 -4.50 18.74 -1.45
CA ASP A 313 -5.48 18.82 -2.53
C ASP A 313 -6.77 19.43 -1.98
N GLU A 314 -7.25 20.51 -2.57
CA GLU A 314 -8.54 21.11 -2.22
C GLU A 314 -9.71 20.27 -2.74
N GLY A 315 -9.44 19.41 -3.73
CA GLY A 315 -10.42 18.55 -4.39
C GLY A 315 -11.29 19.30 -5.40
N TYR A 316 -11.81 18.57 -6.37
CA TYR A 316 -12.75 19.12 -7.38
C TYR A 316 -14.23 18.99 -6.95
N ARG A 317 -14.48 18.49 -5.74
CA ARG A 317 -15.80 18.36 -5.11
C ARG A 317 -15.72 18.89 -3.70
N GLN A 318 -16.81 19.41 -3.17
CA GLN A 318 -16.94 19.69 -1.77
C GLN A 318 -16.69 18.39 -1.00
N GLN A 319 -15.90 18.42 0.08
CA GLN A 319 -15.43 17.20 0.78
C GLN A 319 -14.58 16.23 -0.10
N GLY A 320 -13.99 16.73 -1.19
CA GLY A 320 -13.02 15.96 -1.97
C GLY A 320 -11.57 16.23 -1.59
N TYR A 321 -11.33 16.97 -0.52
CA TYR A 321 -10.01 17.40 -0.10
C TYR A 321 -9.15 16.28 0.45
N ASN A 322 -7.81 16.45 0.36
CA ASN A 322 -6.82 15.55 0.95
C ASN A 322 -5.62 16.37 1.44
N LYS A 323 -5.17 16.12 2.65
CA LYS A 323 -3.93 16.66 3.21
C LYS A 323 -3.14 15.54 3.85
N ARG A 324 -2.03 15.19 3.24
CA ARG A 324 -1.22 14.05 3.62
C ARG A 324 0.20 14.47 3.96
N PHE A 325 0.67 13.99 5.09
CA PHE A 325 2.07 13.91 5.46
C PHE A 325 2.44 12.45 5.65
N ARG A 326 3.44 11.99 4.92
CA ARG A 326 4.00 10.65 5.09
C ARG A 326 5.50 10.74 5.20
N MET A 327 6.07 9.94 6.07
CA MET A 327 7.50 9.77 6.25
C MET A 327 7.79 8.30 6.52
N GLY A 328 8.74 7.75 5.78
CA GLY A 328 9.13 6.36 5.97
C GLY A 328 10.61 6.14 5.70
N GLY A 329 11.10 4.98 6.09
CA GLY A 329 12.48 4.61 5.85
C GLY A 329 12.77 3.16 6.19
N SER A 330 13.94 2.71 5.80
CA SER A 330 14.46 1.38 6.10
C SER A 330 15.91 1.43 6.53
N LEU A 331 16.26 0.51 7.44
CA LEU A 331 17.63 0.23 7.82
C LEU A 331 17.85 -1.27 7.72
N THR A 332 18.83 -1.67 6.90
CA THR A 332 19.23 -3.08 6.75
C THR A 332 20.70 -3.22 7.06
N TYR A 333 21.05 -4.16 7.92
CA TYR A 333 22.42 -4.56 8.19
C TYR A 333 22.76 -5.83 7.43
N HIS A 334 23.88 -5.84 6.74
CA HIS A 334 24.45 -6.99 6.05
C HIS A 334 25.56 -7.59 6.89
N GLN A 335 25.36 -8.81 7.37
CA GLN A 335 26.38 -9.50 8.16
C GLN A 335 27.58 -9.85 7.29
N PRO A 336 28.78 -9.33 7.60
CA PRO A 336 30.00 -9.69 6.86
C PRO A 336 30.48 -11.11 7.21
N ASP A 337 31.43 -11.61 6.44
CA ASP A 337 32.21 -12.83 6.70
C ASP A 337 31.40 -14.12 6.80
N MET A 338 30.27 -14.20 6.10
CA MET A 338 29.41 -15.39 6.03
C MET A 338 29.77 -16.35 4.88
N GLY A 339 30.87 -16.12 4.16
CA GLY A 339 31.20 -16.86 2.94
C GLY A 339 30.15 -16.67 1.85
N LEU A 340 29.63 -17.78 1.29
CA LEU A 340 28.53 -17.71 0.30
C LEU A 340 27.14 -17.49 0.92
N LYS A 341 27.04 -17.57 2.26
CA LYS A 341 25.78 -17.37 2.98
C LYS A 341 25.50 -15.87 3.13
N ILE A 342 24.23 -15.52 3.09
CA ILE A 342 23.77 -14.14 3.23
C ILE A 342 22.88 -14.06 4.46
N LEU A 343 23.19 -13.15 5.36
CA LEU A 343 22.35 -12.82 6.51
C LEU A 343 22.15 -11.30 6.54
N ASN A 344 20.91 -10.90 6.32
CA ASN A 344 20.49 -9.51 6.38
C ASN A 344 19.38 -9.37 7.42
N TYR A 345 19.45 -8.36 8.25
CA TYR A 345 18.38 -8.04 9.19
C TYR A 345 18.25 -6.53 9.36
N GLY A 346 17.07 -6.13 9.75
CA GLY A 346 16.77 -4.70 9.85
C GLY A 346 15.31 -4.44 10.16
N PHE A 347 14.88 -3.25 9.85
CA PHE A 347 13.48 -2.86 9.99
C PHE A 347 13.10 -1.79 8.96
N ASN A 348 11.82 -1.77 8.62
CA ASN A 348 11.18 -0.66 7.94
C ASN A 348 10.31 0.09 8.94
N VAL A 349 10.18 1.40 8.76
CA VAL A 349 9.30 2.25 9.56
C VAL A 349 8.55 3.17 8.63
N ASP A 350 7.26 3.38 8.90
CA ASP A 350 6.43 4.33 8.17
C ASP A 350 5.46 5.04 9.12
N PHE A 351 5.26 6.31 8.86
CA PHE A 351 4.30 7.17 9.54
C PHE A 351 3.47 7.91 8.50
N LEU A 352 2.16 7.83 8.64
CA LEU A 352 1.17 8.56 7.85
C LEU A 352 0.30 9.40 8.77
N SER A 353 0.18 10.69 8.47
CA SER A 353 -0.88 11.56 8.98
C SER A 353 -1.65 12.09 7.79
N ASN A 354 -2.93 11.78 7.74
CA ASN A 354 -3.79 12.09 6.61
C ASN A 354 -5.12 12.67 7.08
N GLN A 355 -5.52 13.78 6.47
CA GLN A 355 -6.81 14.39 6.66
C GLN A 355 -7.50 14.49 5.32
N TYR A 356 -8.67 13.87 5.17
CA TYR A 356 -9.37 13.84 3.90
C TYR A 356 -10.88 13.87 4.05
N GLY A 357 -11.55 14.37 3.04
CA GLY A 357 -12.99 14.30 2.94
C GLY A 357 -13.43 13.02 2.25
N ASP A 358 -14.52 12.46 2.71
CA ASP A 358 -15.10 11.24 2.16
C ASP A 358 -16.38 11.59 1.40
N PHE A 359 -16.25 11.71 0.06
CA PHE A 359 -17.37 11.98 -0.82
C PHE A 359 -17.97 10.66 -1.30
N PHE A 360 -19.04 10.22 -0.67
CA PHE A 360 -19.67 8.95 -0.98
C PHE A 360 -20.81 9.09 -2.01
N ILE A 361 -21.79 9.97 -1.76
CA ILE A 361 -22.94 10.20 -2.63
C ILE A 361 -23.12 11.71 -2.85
N TRP A 362 -23.45 12.12 -4.06
CA TRP A 362 -23.83 13.50 -4.36
C TRP A 362 -25.20 13.86 -3.80
N ARG A 363 -25.45 15.14 -3.58
CA ARG A 363 -26.67 15.67 -2.97
C ARG A 363 -27.89 15.52 -3.88
N SER A 364 -27.72 15.83 -5.16
CA SER A 364 -28.78 15.69 -6.17
C SER A 364 -28.16 15.63 -7.59
N PRO A 365 -28.92 15.24 -8.62
CA PRO A 365 -28.44 15.26 -10.00
C PRO A 365 -27.98 16.64 -10.50
N THR A 366 -28.46 17.73 -9.91
CA THR A 366 -28.06 19.11 -10.20
C THR A 366 -26.98 19.63 -9.27
N GLU A 367 -26.68 18.95 -8.18
CA GLU A 367 -25.64 19.30 -7.20
C GLU A 367 -24.61 18.19 -7.06
N VAL A 368 -24.10 17.71 -8.19
CA VAL A 368 -23.20 16.55 -8.27
C VAL A 368 -21.83 16.75 -7.60
N TYR A 369 -21.45 17.99 -7.32
CA TYR A 369 -20.22 18.35 -6.65
C TYR A 369 -20.36 18.58 -5.13
N LYS A 370 -21.59 18.52 -4.62
CA LYS A 370 -21.87 18.61 -3.20
C LYS A 370 -22.20 17.22 -2.63
N PRO A 371 -21.65 16.83 -1.47
CA PRO A 371 -22.01 15.58 -0.84
C PRO A 371 -23.43 15.63 -0.30
N SER A 372 -24.07 14.46 -0.21
CA SER A 372 -25.29 14.33 0.58
C SER A 372 -25.03 14.74 2.03
N PRO A 373 -25.93 15.50 2.67
CA PRO A 373 -25.76 15.91 4.05
C PRO A 373 -25.52 14.74 5.02
N PHE A 374 -26.05 13.57 4.71
CA PHE A 374 -25.92 12.36 5.54
C PHE A 374 -24.55 11.71 5.42
N THR A 375 -23.86 11.88 4.29
CA THR A 375 -22.56 11.29 4.00
C THR A 375 -21.43 12.32 3.99
N ASN A 376 -21.71 13.54 4.44
CA ASN A 376 -20.72 14.62 4.52
C ASN A 376 -19.78 14.37 5.71
N MET A 377 -18.70 13.65 5.47
CA MET A 377 -17.75 13.25 6.51
C MET A 377 -16.33 13.65 6.14
N GLY A 378 -15.58 14.11 7.14
CA GLY A 378 -14.13 14.16 7.09
C GLY A 378 -13.51 13.02 7.88
N ARG A 379 -12.31 12.62 7.51
CA ARG A 379 -11.51 11.63 8.24
C ARG A 379 -10.13 12.18 8.56
N GLU A 380 -9.66 11.88 9.75
CA GLU A 380 -8.29 12.12 10.19
C GLU A 380 -7.68 10.78 10.55
N GLU A 381 -6.64 10.39 9.85
CA GLU A 381 -6.00 9.10 9.98
C GLU A 381 -4.54 9.31 10.37
N ASN A 382 -4.11 8.63 11.41
CA ASN A 382 -2.72 8.58 11.83
C ASN A 382 -2.30 7.13 11.96
N ASN A 383 -1.38 6.70 11.09
CA ASN A 383 -0.87 5.34 11.06
C ASN A 383 0.63 5.34 11.33
N PHE A 384 1.07 4.38 12.09
CA PHE A 384 2.48 4.12 12.33
C PHE A 384 2.72 2.62 12.29
N HIS A 385 3.77 2.20 11.60
CA HIS A 385 4.22 0.82 11.71
C HIS A 385 5.73 0.69 11.72
N ILE A 386 6.18 -0.38 12.33
CA ILE A 386 7.56 -0.84 12.29
C ILE A 386 7.57 -2.33 11.92
N ASP A 387 8.35 -2.67 10.90
CA ASP A 387 8.43 -4.00 10.33
C ASP A 387 9.86 -4.56 10.48
N PRO A 388 10.21 -5.20 11.59
CA PRO A 388 11.48 -5.90 11.72
C PRO A 388 11.53 -7.12 10.80
N PHE A 389 12.71 -7.42 10.25
CA PHE A 389 12.91 -8.59 9.41
C PHE A 389 14.29 -9.22 9.57
N ILE A 390 14.36 -10.52 9.28
CA ILE A 390 15.59 -11.30 9.16
C ILE A 390 15.48 -12.14 7.89
N ASN A 391 16.49 -12.05 7.01
CA ASN A 391 16.61 -12.87 5.81
C ASN A 391 17.92 -13.65 5.87
N TYR A 392 17.84 -14.96 5.81
CA TYR A 392 18.99 -15.84 5.72
C TYR A 392 18.90 -16.65 4.44
N VAL A 393 19.97 -16.65 3.65
CA VAL A 393 20.07 -17.43 2.42
C VAL A 393 21.37 -18.25 2.46
N ASN A 394 21.24 -19.54 2.20
CA ASN A 394 22.37 -20.43 2.04
C ASN A 394 22.35 -21.03 0.61
N PRO A 395 23.14 -20.47 -0.30
CA PRO A 395 23.22 -20.93 -1.68
C PRO A 395 23.80 -22.34 -1.83
N GLU A 396 24.68 -22.76 -0.91
CA GLU A 396 25.35 -24.07 -0.94
C GLU A 396 24.35 -25.23 -0.88
N ASN A 397 23.34 -25.08 -0.03
CA ASN A 397 22.29 -26.07 0.11
C ASN A 397 20.94 -25.64 -0.48
N GLY A 398 20.88 -24.46 -1.10
CA GLY A 398 19.67 -23.92 -1.74
C GLY A 398 18.53 -23.59 -0.76
N THR A 399 18.83 -23.28 0.52
CA THR A 399 17.81 -22.90 1.49
C THR A 399 17.76 -21.40 1.72
N SER A 400 16.56 -20.89 1.95
CA SER A 400 16.36 -19.54 2.46
C SER A 400 15.30 -19.50 3.56
N HIS A 401 15.52 -18.64 4.54
CA HIS A 401 14.62 -18.38 5.65
C HIS A 401 14.34 -16.88 5.70
N LYS A 402 13.09 -16.51 5.80
CA LYS A 402 12.67 -15.12 5.96
C LYS A 402 11.70 -15.04 7.12
N ILE A 403 12.01 -14.16 8.06
CA ILE A 403 11.15 -13.82 9.19
C ILE A 403 10.82 -12.34 9.06
N LYS A 404 9.55 -11.99 9.16
CA LYS A 404 9.08 -10.61 9.20
C LYS A 404 8.08 -10.45 10.32
N GLY A 405 8.20 -9.36 11.05
CA GLY A 405 7.21 -8.93 12.02
C GLY A 405 6.59 -7.61 11.59
N ARG A 406 5.44 -7.28 12.14
CA ARG A 406 4.84 -5.95 12.10
C ARG A 406 4.27 -5.60 13.44
N PHE A 407 4.57 -4.41 13.89
CA PHE A 407 3.82 -3.69 14.88
C PHE A 407 3.12 -2.53 14.17
N TYR A 408 1.80 -2.50 14.21
CA TYR A 408 0.99 -1.49 13.54
C TYR A 408 0.09 -0.80 14.55
N TYR A 409 0.09 0.52 14.50
CA TYR A 409 -0.83 1.39 15.22
C TYR A 409 -1.61 2.24 14.24
N SER A 410 -2.92 2.30 14.38
CA SER A 410 -3.75 3.25 13.66
C SER A 410 -4.70 3.99 14.60
N ALA A 411 -4.87 5.26 14.33
CA ALA A 411 -5.92 6.09 14.94
C ALA A 411 -6.71 6.73 13.81
N ASP A 412 -7.98 6.40 13.72
CA ASP A 412 -8.92 6.89 12.71
C ASP A 412 -10.02 7.69 13.42
N ASN A 413 -10.15 8.96 13.05
CA ASN A 413 -11.14 9.88 13.58
C ASN A 413 -12.13 10.23 12.46
N ILE A 414 -13.39 9.95 12.64
CA ILE A 414 -14.44 10.43 11.76
C ILE A 414 -14.90 11.80 12.28
N VAL A 415 -14.71 12.81 11.44
CA VAL A 415 -15.11 14.19 11.74
C VAL A 415 -16.27 14.54 10.82
N ARG A 416 -17.43 14.80 11.39
CA ARG A 416 -18.56 15.34 10.62
C ARG A 416 -18.58 16.86 10.75
N PRO A 417 -18.86 17.59 9.66
CA PRO A 417 -19.06 19.02 9.73
C PRO A 417 -20.19 19.34 10.71
N THR A 418 -19.96 20.29 11.61
CA THR A 418 -20.98 20.73 12.58
C THR A 418 -21.98 21.69 11.95
N GLU A 419 -21.66 22.26 10.80
CA GLU A 419 -22.51 23.20 10.06
C GLU A 419 -23.01 22.52 8.78
N GLY A 420 -24.33 22.47 8.58
CA GLY A 420 -24.97 21.85 7.40
C GLY A 420 -25.38 20.39 7.56
N SER A 421 -25.18 19.78 8.71
CA SER A 421 -25.59 18.41 9.00
C SER A 421 -26.37 18.28 10.33
N SER A 422 -26.81 19.37 10.92
CA SER A 422 -27.81 19.27 11.99
C SER A 422 -29.16 18.88 11.39
N ILE A 423 -29.97 18.10 12.11
CA ILE A 423 -31.32 17.77 11.66
C ILE A 423 -32.12 19.06 11.37
N THR A 424 -31.83 20.12 12.09
CA THR A 424 -32.46 21.43 11.90
C THR A 424 -32.12 22.06 10.55
N ASP A 425 -30.86 21.93 10.11
CA ASP A 425 -30.41 22.46 8.81
C ASP A 425 -30.95 21.61 7.65
N ILE A 426 -30.95 20.30 7.82
CA ILE A 426 -31.53 19.36 6.86
C ILE A 426 -33.02 19.66 6.68
N LEU A 427 -33.76 19.70 7.75
CA LEU A 427 -35.21 19.97 7.75
C LEU A 427 -35.50 21.39 7.24
N GLY A 428 -34.70 22.38 7.59
CA GLY A 428 -34.79 23.75 7.09
C GLY A 428 -34.54 23.86 5.58
N ASN A 429 -33.53 23.15 5.08
CA ASN A 429 -33.25 23.07 3.65
C ASN A 429 -34.36 22.36 2.85
N MET A 430 -35.05 21.39 3.47
CA MET A 430 -36.23 20.75 2.93
C MET A 430 -37.50 21.61 2.97
N GLY A 431 -37.39 22.86 3.44
CA GLY A 431 -38.49 23.83 3.50
C GLY A 431 -39.43 23.65 4.69
N THR A 432 -39.02 22.89 5.71
CA THR A 432 -39.79 22.71 6.93
C THR A 432 -39.83 24.03 7.72
N ASP A 433 -41.01 24.42 8.18
CA ASP A 433 -41.17 25.63 8.97
C ASP A 433 -40.50 25.53 10.34
N ALA A 434 -40.05 26.66 10.84
CA ALA A 434 -39.27 26.74 12.06
C ALA A 434 -39.99 26.22 13.32
N ASN A 435 -41.33 26.23 13.36
CA ASN A 435 -42.07 25.69 14.51
C ASN A 435 -42.08 24.17 14.45
N THR A 436 -42.31 23.58 13.26
CA THR A 436 -42.23 22.14 13.05
C THR A 436 -40.82 21.62 13.38
N ILE A 437 -39.76 22.30 12.92
CA ILE A 437 -38.39 21.95 13.29
C ILE A 437 -38.21 22.00 14.82
N LYS A 438 -38.65 23.06 15.45
CA LYS A 438 -38.56 23.23 16.91
C LYS A 438 -39.29 22.15 17.67
N ASN A 439 -40.51 21.76 17.19
CA ASN A 439 -41.28 20.70 17.78
C ASN A 439 -40.56 19.35 17.67
N ILE A 440 -40.06 19.01 16.49
CA ILE A 440 -39.29 17.78 16.25
C ILE A 440 -38.04 17.73 17.15
N VAL A 441 -37.29 18.82 17.24
CA VAL A 441 -36.09 18.89 18.10
C VAL A 441 -36.45 18.75 19.60
N ASN A 442 -37.62 19.23 20.02
CA ASN A 442 -38.11 19.09 21.38
C ASN A 442 -38.82 17.75 21.66
N GLY A 443 -38.85 16.85 20.68
CA GLY A 443 -39.45 15.52 20.84
C GLY A 443 -40.95 15.44 20.54
N ASP A 444 -41.55 16.47 19.94
CA ASP A 444 -42.92 16.45 19.43
C ASP A 444 -42.91 16.08 17.93
N TYR A 445 -43.18 14.83 17.64
CA TYR A 445 -43.18 14.25 16.30
C TYR A 445 -44.56 14.17 15.67
N SER A 446 -45.55 14.82 16.23
CA SER A 446 -46.95 14.76 15.78
C SER A 446 -47.13 15.12 14.29
N SER A 447 -46.31 16.04 13.79
CA SER A 447 -46.30 16.44 12.38
C SER A 447 -45.82 15.34 11.42
N LEU A 448 -45.01 14.39 11.90
CA LEU A 448 -44.49 13.28 11.09
C LEU A 448 -45.42 12.04 11.08
N TYR A 449 -46.38 11.97 11.98
CA TYR A 449 -47.26 10.81 12.13
C TYR A 449 -48.01 10.42 10.85
N PRO A 450 -48.63 11.33 10.09
CA PRO A 450 -49.33 10.95 8.86
C PRO A 450 -48.41 10.30 7.83
N ALA A 451 -47.17 10.77 7.71
CA ALA A 451 -46.19 10.20 6.82
C ALA A 451 -45.74 8.79 7.22
N LEU A 452 -45.45 8.61 8.51
CA LEU A 452 -45.02 7.31 9.06
C LEU A 452 -46.14 6.26 8.96
N VAL A 453 -47.39 6.64 9.21
CA VAL A 453 -48.55 5.77 9.03
C VAL A 453 -48.74 5.37 7.57
N GLY A 454 -48.55 6.31 6.64
CA GLY A 454 -48.63 6.06 5.20
C GLY A 454 -47.55 5.06 4.72
N ILE A 455 -46.31 5.24 5.16
CA ILE A 455 -45.19 4.33 4.86
C ILE A 455 -45.45 2.94 5.46
N GLY A 456 -45.80 2.87 6.75
CA GLY A 456 -46.00 1.64 7.45
C GLY A 456 -47.18 0.80 6.88
N SER A 457 -48.30 1.44 6.57
CA SER A 457 -49.46 0.74 5.96
C SER A 457 -49.14 0.20 4.56
N GLY A 458 -48.32 0.93 3.77
CA GLY A 458 -47.90 0.46 2.45
C GLY A 458 -46.98 -0.75 2.53
N ILE A 459 -46.04 -0.76 3.47
CA ILE A 459 -45.10 -1.88 3.69
C ILE A 459 -45.85 -3.12 4.18
N ILE A 460 -46.76 -2.98 5.16
CA ILE A 460 -47.52 -4.09 5.72
C ILE A 460 -48.44 -4.73 4.66
N ASN A 461 -49.01 -3.93 3.76
CA ASN A 461 -49.88 -4.44 2.70
C ASN A 461 -49.12 -4.96 1.48
N GLY A 462 -47.78 -4.99 1.52
CA GLY A 462 -46.94 -5.48 0.42
C GLY A 462 -46.96 -4.62 -0.84
N ASN A 463 -47.46 -3.40 -0.74
CA ASN A 463 -47.59 -2.46 -1.85
C ASN A 463 -46.60 -1.31 -1.69
N LEU A 464 -45.36 -1.57 -2.13
CA LEU A 464 -44.24 -0.62 -2.00
C LEU A 464 -44.49 0.69 -2.74
N ASP A 465 -45.18 0.63 -3.90
CA ASP A 465 -45.52 1.82 -4.68
C ASP A 465 -46.51 2.73 -3.96
N ASN A 466 -47.50 2.16 -3.30
CA ASN A 466 -48.44 2.93 -2.46
C ASN A 466 -47.76 3.46 -1.18
N ALA A 467 -46.85 2.71 -0.60
CA ALA A 467 -46.04 3.17 0.53
C ALA A 467 -45.20 4.38 0.16
N MET A 468 -44.52 4.30 -0.98
CA MET A 468 -43.67 5.39 -1.51
C MET A 468 -44.53 6.62 -1.88
N ASN A 469 -45.61 6.43 -2.64
CA ASN A 469 -46.48 7.54 -3.04
C ASN A 469 -47.19 8.19 -1.83
N GLY A 470 -47.60 7.43 -0.86
CA GLY A 470 -48.18 7.95 0.38
C GLY A 470 -47.17 8.71 1.23
N ALA A 471 -45.94 8.19 1.29
CA ALA A 471 -44.81 8.87 1.91
C ALA A 471 -44.49 10.19 1.21
N PHE A 472 -44.33 10.19 -0.11
CA PHE A 472 -44.01 11.40 -0.90
C PHE A 472 -45.10 12.47 -0.75
N THR A 473 -46.38 12.08 -0.76
CA THR A 473 -47.50 13.03 -0.58
C THR A 473 -47.52 13.63 0.82
N SER A 474 -47.40 12.81 1.85
CA SER A 474 -47.43 13.26 3.24
C SER A 474 -46.17 14.04 3.65
N LEU A 475 -45.00 13.56 3.23
CA LEU A 475 -43.74 14.24 3.46
C LEU A 475 -43.63 15.54 2.65
N GLY A 476 -44.16 15.59 1.42
CA GLY A 476 -44.21 16.80 0.61
C GLY A 476 -45.00 17.94 1.25
N ASN A 477 -45.98 17.65 2.09
CA ASN A 477 -46.67 18.67 2.86
C ASN A 477 -45.85 19.23 4.03
N ILE A 478 -44.93 18.40 4.56
CA ILE A 478 -44.06 18.79 5.69
C ILE A 478 -42.76 19.42 5.16
N PHE A 479 -42.28 18.92 4.02
CA PHE A 479 -41.03 19.28 3.39
C PHE A 479 -41.24 19.77 1.93
N PRO A 480 -41.88 20.92 1.72
CA PRO A 480 -42.34 21.34 0.38
C PRO A 480 -41.21 21.57 -0.64
N ASN A 481 -39.99 21.80 -0.20
CA ASN A 481 -38.82 22.01 -1.05
C ASN A 481 -37.93 20.75 -1.17
N ALA A 482 -38.34 19.63 -0.57
CA ALA A 482 -37.56 18.41 -0.64
C ALA A 482 -37.60 17.80 -2.05
N THR A 483 -36.44 17.36 -2.52
CA THR A 483 -36.30 16.61 -3.75
C THR A 483 -36.49 15.11 -3.52
N THR A 484 -36.69 14.35 -4.59
CA THR A 484 -36.74 12.87 -4.50
C THR A 484 -35.46 12.29 -3.85
N ALA A 485 -34.30 12.93 -4.07
CA ALA A 485 -33.05 12.52 -3.45
C ALA A 485 -33.06 12.73 -1.93
N ASP A 486 -33.60 13.86 -1.47
CA ASP A 486 -33.72 14.14 -0.02
C ASP A 486 -34.62 13.10 0.67
N TYR A 487 -35.69 12.64 0.01
CA TYR A 487 -36.52 11.57 0.54
C TYR A 487 -35.83 10.22 0.55
N CYS A 488 -35.06 9.89 -0.48
CA CYS A 488 -34.26 8.68 -0.51
C CYS A 488 -33.20 8.67 0.60
N ASP A 489 -32.57 9.81 0.85
CA ASP A 489 -31.59 9.97 1.92
C ASP A 489 -32.25 9.77 3.30
N LEU A 490 -33.44 10.35 3.51
CA LEU A 490 -34.19 10.16 4.74
C LEU A 490 -34.60 8.71 4.94
N ILE A 491 -35.04 8.02 3.88
CA ILE A 491 -35.42 6.60 3.92
C ILE A 491 -34.19 5.74 4.22
N SER A 492 -33.07 5.96 3.54
CA SER A 492 -31.81 5.24 3.79
C SER A 492 -31.37 5.41 5.23
N TRP A 493 -31.44 6.63 5.76
CA TRP A 493 -31.11 6.89 7.14
C TRP A 493 -32.03 6.16 8.14
N VAL A 494 -33.34 6.10 7.87
CA VAL A 494 -34.30 5.34 8.67
C VAL A 494 -34.01 3.83 8.61
N MET A 495 -33.65 3.31 7.44
CA MET A 495 -33.28 1.90 7.27
C MET A 495 -31.98 1.53 8.01
N ASP A 496 -30.98 2.40 7.99
CA ASP A 496 -29.69 2.17 8.66
C ASP A 496 -29.79 2.18 10.19
N ASN A 497 -30.80 2.89 10.73
CA ASN A 497 -31.02 2.96 12.18
C ASN A 497 -32.06 1.94 12.69
N GLY A 498 -32.60 1.10 11.81
CA GLY A 498 -33.60 0.08 12.11
C GLY A 498 -35.04 0.59 12.05
N LEU A 499 -35.92 -0.19 11.47
CA LEU A 499 -37.35 0.09 11.47
C LEU A 499 -37.92 -0.30 12.84
N PRO A 500 -38.80 0.55 13.45
CA PRO A 500 -39.54 0.17 14.63
C PRO A 500 -40.52 -0.94 14.28
N ASP A 501 -41.00 -1.67 15.29
CA ASP A 501 -42.08 -2.60 15.10
C ASP A 501 -43.37 -1.87 14.67
N LEU A 502 -43.66 -1.97 13.36
CA LEU A 502 -44.81 -1.32 12.72
C LEU A 502 -46.11 -2.12 12.83
N SER A 503 -46.10 -3.26 13.52
CA SER A 503 -47.29 -4.16 13.66
C SER A 503 -48.49 -3.51 14.34
N GLY A 504 -48.27 -2.45 15.14
CA GLY A 504 -49.34 -1.69 15.81
C GLY A 504 -50.08 -0.67 14.93
N ILE A 505 -49.56 -0.37 13.71
CA ILE A 505 -50.14 0.68 12.84
C ILE A 505 -51.48 0.28 12.21
N GLN A 506 -51.84 -1.00 12.21
CA GLN A 506 -53.07 -1.52 11.57
C GLN A 506 -54.38 -0.83 12.02
N ASN A 507 -54.40 -0.17 13.17
CA ASN A 507 -55.58 0.48 13.73
C ASN A 507 -55.48 2.01 13.75
N GLY A 508 -54.53 2.63 13.04
CA GLY A 508 -54.35 4.08 13.02
C GLY A 508 -53.77 4.67 14.31
N GLN A 509 -53.32 3.81 15.23
CA GLN A 509 -52.62 4.19 16.45
C GLN A 509 -51.14 3.89 16.27
N LEU A 510 -50.30 4.84 16.63
CA LEU A 510 -48.86 4.63 16.63
C LEU A 510 -48.44 3.74 17.81
N PRO A 511 -47.54 2.78 17.60
CA PRO A 511 -47.01 1.99 18.69
C PRO A 511 -46.40 2.88 19.78
N SER A 512 -46.62 2.52 21.05
CA SER A 512 -46.15 3.26 22.23
C SER A 512 -44.64 3.37 22.30
N ASP A 513 -43.94 2.51 21.61
CA ASP A 513 -42.47 2.44 21.48
C ASP A 513 -41.92 3.24 20.30
N LEU A 514 -42.77 3.70 19.36
CA LEU A 514 -42.34 4.54 18.24
C LEU A 514 -41.85 5.91 18.72
N VAL A 515 -42.48 6.51 19.75
CA VAL A 515 -42.04 7.79 20.30
C VAL A 515 -40.63 7.71 20.93
N PRO A 516 -40.31 6.74 21.79
CA PRO A 516 -38.95 6.49 22.25
C PRO A 516 -37.97 6.18 21.12
N TRP A 517 -38.42 5.43 20.09
CA TRP A 517 -37.60 5.13 18.93
C TRP A 517 -37.28 6.41 18.12
N LEU A 518 -38.27 7.23 17.78
CA LEU A 518 -38.10 8.52 17.12
C LEU A 518 -37.19 9.45 17.94
N SER A 519 -37.36 9.50 19.26
CA SER A 519 -36.51 10.27 20.17
C SER A 519 -35.06 9.76 20.14
N ASN A 520 -34.86 8.44 20.01
CA ASN A 520 -33.54 7.87 19.89
C ASN A 520 -32.89 8.11 18.51
N VAL A 521 -33.70 8.04 17.46
CA VAL A 521 -33.27 8.19 16.07
C VAL A 521 -33.01 9.65 15.73
N ILE A 522 -33.88 10.58 16.14
CA ILE A 522 -33.79 12.03 15.89
C ILE A 522 -33.03 12.74 17.02
N ASN A 523 -32.50 12.02 17.99
CA ASN A 523 -31.77 12.63 19.11
C ASN A 523 -30.59 13.47 18.59
N PRO A 524 -30.58 14.80 18.84
CA PRO A 524 -29.52 15.68 18.39
C PRO A 524 -28.12 15.25 18.86
N SER A 525 -28.02 14.54 19.99
CA SER A 525 -26.75 14.00 20.49
C SER A 525 -26.24 12.81 19.68
N ARG A 526 -27.10 12.09 18.95
CA ARG A 526 -26.71 11.07 17.97
C ARG A 526 -26.45 11.65 16.59
N LEU A 527 -27.17 12.71 16.24
CA LEU A 527 -27.05 13.43 14.98
C LEU A 527 -25.92 14.46 14.99
N ASN A 528 -25.42 14.80 16.19
CA ASN A 528 -24.19 15.56 16.35
C ASN A 528 -23.09 14.59 16.80
N PRO A 529 -22.52 13.81 15.89
CA PRO A 529 -21.55 12.81 16.27
C PRO A 529 -20.34 13.53 16.81
N LYS A 530 -20.08 13.32 18.05
CA LYS A 530 -18.77 13.53 18.64
C LYS A 530 -17.79 12.79 17.74
N THR A 531 -16.64 13.39 17.51
CA THR A 531 -15.53 12.76 16.81
C THR A 531 -15.40 11.32 17.29
N GLN A 532 -15.69 10.36 16.40
CA GLN A 532 -15.51 8.96 16.73
C GLN A 532 -14.04 8.63 16.49
N THR A 533 -13.35 8.28 17.54
CA THR A 533 -11.94 7.88 17.47
C THR A 533 -11.84 6.37 17.65
N ASP A 534 -11.34 5.70 16.64
CA ASP A 534 -10.94 4.30 16.70
C ASP A 534 -9.42 4.21 16.79
N LYS A 535 -8.92 3.42 17.76
CA LYS A 535 -7.49 3.13 17.90
C LYS A 535 -7.28 1.63 17.85
N ASN A 536 -6.40 1.20 16.97
CA ASN A 536 -6.10 -0.21 16.79
C ASN A 536 -4.60 -0.46 16.95
N PHE A 537 -4.28 -1.62 17.53
CA PHE A 537 -2.93 -2.14 17.62
C PHE A 537 -2.94 -3.54 17.05
N ASP A 538 -2.15 -3.78 16.02
CA ASP A 538 -2.06 -5.07 15.36
C ASP A 538 -0.63 -5.58 15.37
N TYR A 539 -0.50 -6.88 15.56
CA TYR A 539 0.76 -7.58 15.55
C TYR A 539 0.71 -8.67 14.49
N TYR A 540 1.77 -8.79 13.73
CA TYR A 540 1.87 -9.74 12.66
C TYR A 540 3.25 -10.39 12.68
N LEU A 541 3.30 -11.71 12.48
CA LEU A 541 4.52 -12.47 12.34
C LEU A 541 4.40 -13.41 11.14
N ASP A 542 5.32 -13.32 10.22
CA ASP A 542 5.40 -14.15 9.02
C ASP A 542 6.75 -14.86 8.96
N TYR A 543 6.71 -16.17 8.84
CA TYR A 543 7.88 -16.99 8.59
C TYR A 543 7.75 -17.71 7.26
N GLN A 544 8.78 -17.65 6.45
CA GLN A 544 8.86 -18.31 5.16
C GLN A 544 10.14 -19.13 5.07
N PHE A 545 9.99 -20.36 4.59
CA PHE A 545 11.07 -21.25 4.23
C PHE A 545 11.00 -21.58 2.76
N ASN A 546 12.14 -21.56 2.09
CA ASN A 546 12.27 -21.99 0.70
C ASN A 546 13.47 -22.94 0.56
N LYS A 547 13.28 -23.97 -0.23
CA LYS A 547 14.30 -24.94 -0.60
C LYS A 547 14.29 -25.16 -2.09
N LYS A 548 15.43 -24.93 -2.74
CA LYS A 548 15.65 -25.21 -4.15
C LYS A 548 16.72 -26.31 -4.29
N TRP A 549 16.45 -27.32 -5.11
CA TRP A 549 17.38 -28.41 -5.41
C TRP A 549 18.05 -28.19 -6.77
N ASN A 550 19.23 -28.77 -6.97
CA ASN A 550 20.00 -28.66 -8.21
C ASN A 550 19.25 -29.18 -9.46
N GLY A 551 18.25 -30.06 -9.30
CA GLY A 551 17.38 -30.54 -10.35
C GLY A 551 16.23 -29.62 -10.75
N GLY A 552 16.19 -28.38 -10.21
CA GLY A 552 15.15 -27.37 -10.51
C GLY A 552 13.89 -27.50 -9.65
N ALA A 553 13.74 -28.57 -8.87
CA ALA A 553 12.63 -28.70 -7.93
C ALA A 553 12.75 -27.66 -6.81
N GLN A 554 11.62 -27.13 -6.39
CA GLN A 554 11.55 -26.11 -5.34
C GLN A 554 10.33 -26.34 -4.45
N ILE A 555 10.47 -26.09 -3.17
CA ILE A 555 9.37 -26.04 -2.21
C ILE A 555 9.41 -24.72 -1.43
N THR A 556 8.26 -24.13 -1.28
CA THR A 556 8.06 -22.95 -0.42
C THR A 556 6.98 -23.29 0.59
N THR A 557 7.25 -23.04 1.85
CA THR A 557 6.27 -23.17 2.93
C THR A 557 6.39 -21.96 3.85
N GLY A 558 5.33 -21.63 4.57
CA GLY A 558 5.34 -20.51 5.49
C GLY A 558 4.18 -20.59 6.47
N MET A 559 4.26 -19.75 7.48
CA MET A 559 3.26 -19.61 8.53
C MET A 559 3.12 -18.13 8.88
N THR A 560 1.88 -17.71 9.03
CA THR A 560 1.53 -16.33 9.38
C THR A 560 0.66 -16.32 10.62
N PHE A 561 0.97 -15.47 11.58
CA PHE A 561 0.25 -15.28 12.83
C PHE A 561 -0.22 -13.83 12.99
#